data_d3227c6cfec4a5d4a3a083f4d400e29b
#
_entry.id   d3227c6cfec4a5d4a3a083f4d400e29b
#
_cell.length_a   1.000
_cell.length_b   1.000
_cell.length_c   1.000
_cell.angle_alpha   90.00
_cell.angle_beta   90.00
_cell.angle_gamma   90.00
#
_symmetry.space_group_name_H-M   'P 1'
#
loop_
_entity.id
_entity.type
_entity.pdbx_description
1 polymer ?
#
loop_
_entity_poly.entity_id
_entity_poly.type
_entity_poly.pdbx_seq_one_letter_code
_entity_poly.pdbx_strand_id
1 'polypeptide(L)'
;MFKVKRGDVFLANLSDATGSEQAFVRPVVIIQNNCGNKHSPTTIVACLSSKIESKAHLPTHYILPEGIGLKHRSMVLCEQIKVIDKSRLLKKI
;
A
#
# COMPACT_ATOMS: atom_id res chain seq x y z
N MET A 1 -9.22 -14.39 5.41
CA MET A 1 -9.06 -13.09 4.73
C MET A 1 -8.89 -12.00 5.77
N PHE A 2 -8.06 -11.03 5.46
CA PHE A 2 -7.81 -9.92 6.39
C PHE A 2 -9.02 -9.01 6.50
N LYS A 3 -9.25 -8.50 7.72
CA LYS A 3 -10.15 -7.38 7.91
C LYS A 3 -9.41 -6.11 7.49
N VAL A 4 -9.94 -5.42 6.50
CA VAL A 4 -9.28 -4.28 5.86
C VAL A 4 -9.96 -3.00 6.30
N LYS A 5 -9.19 -2.05 6.78
CA LYS A 5 -9.69 -0.72 7.17
C LYS A 5 -8.85 0.37 6.53
N ARG A 6 -9.49 1.48 6.23
CA ARG A 6 -8.80 2.67 5.72
C ARG A 6 -7.70 3.07 6.68
N GLY A 7 -6.50 3.31 6.14
CA GLY A 7 -5.32 3.66 6.92
C GLY A 7 -4.44 2.48 7.28
N ASP A 8 -4.92 1.24 7.12
CA ASP A 8 -4.10 0.06 7.36
C ASP A 8 -2.97 -0.02 6.34
N VAL A 9 -1.83 -0.54 6.79
CA VAL A 9 -0.67 -0.81 5.93
C VAL A 9 -0.53 -2.32 5.76
N PHE A 10 -0.39 -2.75 4.51
CA PHE A 10 -0.22 -4.16 4.15
C PHE A 10 0.97 -4.33 3.22
N LEU A 11 1.59 -5.51 3.26
CA LEU A 11 2.37 -5.98 2.13
C LEU A 11 1.40 -6.54 1.11
N ALA A 12 1.55 -6.13 -0.14
CA ALA A 12 0.68 -6.56 -1.23
C ALA A 12 1.48 -6.98 -2.44
N ASN A 13 0.96 -7.96 -3.16
CA ASN A 13 1.51 -8.35 -4.46
C ASN A 13 0.81 -7.53 -5.53
N LEU A 14 1.54 -6.58 -6.10
CA LEU A 14 1.01 -5.67 -7.12
C LEU A 14 1.23 -6.16 -8.55
N SER A 15 1.84 -7.33 -8.70
CA SER A 15 2.09 -7.90 -10.03
C SER A 15 0.80 -8.34 -10.68
N ASP A 16 0.59 -7.94 -11.93
CA ASP A 16 -0.50 -8.45 -12.76
C ASP A 16 -0.05 -9.66 -13.57
N ALA A 17 1.25 -9.93 -13.61
CA ALA A 17 1.79 -11.04 -14.34
C ALA A 17 1.70 -12.32 -13.52
N THR A 18 1.45 -13.42 -14.19
CA THR A 18 1.62 -14.73 -13.60
C THR A 18 3.09 -15.05 -13.58
N GLY A 19 3.58 -15.53 -12.45
CA GLY A 19 4.98 -15.95 -12.34
C GLY A 19 5.76 -15.14 -11.33
N SER A 20 7.03 -15.08 -11.50
CA SER A 20 8.03 -14.78 -10.49
C SER A 20 8.24 -13.31 -10.17
N GLU A 21 7.27 -12.45 -10.34
CA GLU A 21 7.46 -11.01 -10.18
C GLU A 21 7.52 -10.58 -8.71
N GLN A 22 8.48 -11.10 -7.98
CA GLN A 22 8.65 -10.78 -6.57
C GLN A 22 8.97 -9.31 -6.32
N ALA A 23 9.53 -8.65 -7.31
CA ALA A 23 9.81 -7.22 -7.21
C ALA A 23 8.55 -6.37 -7.02
N PHE A 24 7.39 -6.94 -7.27
CA PHE A 24 6.11 -6.24 -7.13
C PHE A 24 5.45 -6.43 -5.76
N VAL A 25 6.08 -7.13 -4.83
CA VAL A 25 5.61 -7.17 -3.45
C VAL A 25 6.09 -5.92 -2.74
N ARG A 26 5.15 -5.08 -2.33
CA ARG A 26 5.44 -3.76 -1.75
C ARG A 26 4.48 -3.42 -0.63
N PRO A 27 4.90 -2.57 0.31
CA PRO A 27 3.97 -2.03 1.28
C PRO A 27 3.03 -1.03 0.62
N VAL A 28 1.78 -1.08 1.03
CA VAL A 28 0.72 -0.18 0.55
C VAL A 28 -0.12 0.28 1.72
N VAL A 29 -0.76 1.43 1.59
CA VAL A 29 -1.73 1.91 2.58
C VAL A 29 -3.12 1.86 1.96
N ILE A 30 -4.09 1.38 2.74
CA ILE A 30 -5.48 1.28 2.32
C ILE A 30 -6.10 2.68 2.35
N ILE A 31 -6.61 3.13 1.22
CA ILE A 31 -7.25 4.44 1.12
C ILE A 31 -8.75 4.37 0.85
N GLN A 32 -9.27 3.23 0.40
CA GLN A 32 -10.71 3.05 0.20
C GLN A 32 -11.46 3.20 1.51
N ASN A 33 -12.65 3.80 1.46
CA ASN A 33 -13.47 3.97 2.66
C ASN A 33 -13.89 2.62 3.23
N ASN A 34 -14.27 2.61 4.52
CA ASN A 34 -14.57 1.36 5.22
C ASN A 34 -15.83 0.67 4.74
N CYS A 35 -16.78 1.39 4.21
CA CYS A 35 -17.96 0.78 3.60
C CYS A 35 -17.57 -0.07 2.39
N GLY A 36 -16.75 0.47 1.49
CA GLY A 36 -16.22 -0.27 0.37
C GLY A 36 -15.36 -1.45 0.82
N ASN A 37 -14.52 -1.25 1.82
CA ASN A 37 -13.66 -2.31 2.34
C ASN A 37 -14.45 -3.48 2.92
N LYS A 38 -15.61 -3.20 3.51
CA LYS A 38 -16.46 -4.25 4.08
C LYS A 38 -17.18 -5.06 3.00
N HIS A 39 -17.64 -4.43 1.95
CA HIS A 39 -18.57 -5.04 1.00
C HIS A 39 -17.97 -5.41 -0.35
N SER A 40 -16.83 -4.82 -0.72
CA SER A 40 -16.21 -5.07 -2.02
C SER A 40 -15.12 -6.14 -1.93
N PRO A 41 -14.97 -6.99 -2.96
CA PRO A 41 -13.82 -7.90 -3.05
C PRO A 41 -12.52 -7.18 -3.38
N THR A 42 -12.58 -5.90 -3.75
CA THR A 42 -11.42 -5.08 -4.08
C THR A 42 -11.23 -3.97 -3.07
N THR A 43 -10.03 -3.41 -3.05
CA THR A 43 -9.76 -2.21 -2.27
C THR A 43 -8.85 -1.26 -3.06
N ILE A 44 -8.80 -0.01 -2.64
CA ILE A 44 -7.98 1.02 -3.26
C ILE A 44 -6.80 1.29 -2.35
N VAL A 45 -5.60 1.26 -2.90
CA VAL A 45 -4.36 1.43 -2.14
C VAL A 45 -3.47 2.49 -2.76
N ALA A 46 -2.64 3.11 -1.94
CA ALA A 46 -1.53 3.95 -2.39
C ALA A 46 -0.23 3.23 -2.06
N CYS A 47 0.71 3.24 -3.00
CA CYS A 47 1.99 2.58 -2.80
C CYS A 47 2.89 3.37 -1.85
N LEU A 48 3.74 2.66 -1.11
CA LEU A 48 4.74 3.27 -0.23
C LEU A 48 6.13 3.08 -0.84
N SER A 49 7.04 3.98 -0.50
CA SER A 49 8.44 3.90 -0.91
C SER A 49 9.35 4.29 0.24
N SER A 50 10.48 3.60 0.37
CA SER A 50 11.53 3.96 1.32
C SER A 50 12.56 4.93 0.73
N LYS A 51 12.44 5.28 -0.54
CA LYS A 51 13.38 6.19 -1.22
C LYS A 51 13.01 7.65 -0.98
N ILE A 52 13.08 8.07 0.27
CA ILE A 52 12.61 9.38 0.69
C ILE A 52 13.47 10.51 0.13
N GLU A 53 14.78 10.35 0.15
CA GLU A 53 15.71 11.44 -0.16
C GLU A 53 15.55 12.01 -1.56
N SER A 54 15.22 11.15 -2.52
CA SER A 54 15.09 11.58 -3.92
C SER A 54 13.71 12.14 -4.27
N LYS A 55 12.70 11.95 -3.41
CA LYS A 55 11.31 12.25 -3.79
C LYS A 55 10.51 12.99 -2.73
N ALA A 56 11.06 13.21 -1.55
CA ALA A 56 10.29 13.79 -0.44
C ALA A 56 9.75 15.20 -0.72
N HIS A 57 10.40 15.95 -1.60
CA HIS A 57 9.99 17.31 -1.94
C HIS A 57 8.80 17.40 -2.91
N LEU A 58 8.37 16.28 -3.48
CA LEU A 58 7.25 16.29 -4.42
C LEU A 58 5.93 16.46 -3.67
N PRO A 59 5.03 17.32 -4.14
CA PRO A 59 3.78 17.59 -3.42
C PRO A 59 2.83 16.40 -3.33
N THR A 60 3.00 15.41 -4.20
CA THR A 60 2.18 14.19 -4.20
C THR A 60 2.69 13.13 -3.22
N HIS A 61 3.76 13.40 -2.48
CA HIS A 61 4.36 12.45 -1.56
C HIS A 61 4.18 12.89 -0.12
N TYR A 62 3.81 11.95 0.73
CA TYR A 62 3.63 12.17 2.16
C TYR A 62 4.54 11.23 2.95
N ILE A 63 5.40 11.79 3.79
CA ILE A 63 6.32 11.00 4.61
C ILE A 63 5.60 10.52 5.86
N LEU A 64 5.59 9.20 6.06
CA LEU A 64 5.00 8.61 7.24
C LEU A 64 5.94 8.74 8.45
N PRO A 65 5.37 8.87 9.67
CA PRO A 65 6.21 8.88 10.87
C PRO A 65 6.88 7.52 11.08
N GLU A 66 8.00 7.53 11.79
CA GLU A 66 8.67 6.30 12.18
C GLU A 66 7.85 5.55 13.23
N GLY A 67 8.12 4.26 13.39
CA GLY A 67 7.53 3.48 14.46
C GLY A 67 6.15 2.93 14.18
N ILE A 68 5.69 2.95 12.93
CA ILE A 68 4.36 2.43 12.56
C ILE A 68 4.41 0.98 12.07
N GLY A 69 5.49 0.26 12.37
CA GLY A 69 5.63 -1.15 11.98
C GLY A 69 6.37 -1.39 10.67
N LEU A 70 6.78 -0.33 9.98
CA LEU A 70 7.58 -0.45 8.77
C LEU A 70 9.06 -0.55 9.11
N LYS A 71 9.78 -1.33 8.33
CA LYS A 71 11.21 -1.58 8.52
C LYS A 71 12.03 -0.32 8.30
N HIS A 72 11.60 0.51 7.37
CA HIS A 72 12.25 1.76 7.02
C HIS A 72 11.24 2.89 7.07
N ARG A 73 11.73 4.10 7.35
CA ARG A 73 10.93 5.28 7.17
C ARG A 73 10.45 5.34 5.73
N SER A 74 9.16 5.56 5.53
CA SER A 74 8.54 5.46 4.21
C SER A 74 7.69 6.67 3.92
N MET A 75 7.37 6.86 2.63
CA MET A 75 6.44 7.91 2.21
C MET A 75 5.33 7.30 1.35
N VAL A 76 4.17 7.92 1.40
CA VAL A 76 3.04 7.55 0.57
C VAL A 76 3.19 8.22 -0.80
N LEU A 77 3.12 7.42 -1.84
CA LEU A 77 3.18 7.92 -3.23
C LEU A 77 1.75 8.17 -3.71
N CYS A 78 1.23 9.38 -3.44
CA CYS A 78 -0.18 9.67 -3.71
C CYS A 78 -0.53 9.69 -5.21
N GLU A 79 0.46 9.75 -6.10
CA GLU A 79 0.23 9.61 -7.53
C GLU A 79 0.18 8.14 -7.98
N GLN A 80 0.52 7.18 -7.11
CA GLN A 80 0.52 5.76 -7.42
C GLN A 80 -0.59 5.05 -6.67
N ILE A 81 -1.80 5.29 -7.09
CA ILE A 81 -3.00 4.71 -6.51
C ILE A 81 -3.48 3.59 -7.42
N LYS A 82 -3.81 2.44 -6.81
CA LYS A 82 -4.27 1.27 -7.55
C LYS A 82 -5.49 0.67 -6.90
N VAL A 83 -6.35 0.07 -7.74
CA VAL A 83 -7.41 -0.83 -7.29
C VAL A 83 -6.87 -2.25 -7.37
N ILE A 84 -6.91 -2.97 -6.26
CA ILE A 84 -6.44 -4.35 -6.22
C ILE A 84 -7.48 -5.26 -5.61
N ASP A 85 -7.44 -6.55 -5.98
CA ASP A 85 -8.22 -7.58 -5.32
C ASP A 85 -7.66 -7.79 -3.90
N LYS A 86 -8.54 -7.98 -2.92
CA LYS A 86 -8.11 -8.20 -1.54
C LYS A 86 -7.22 -9.44 -1.38
N SER A 87 -7.34 -10.41 -2.29
CA SER A 87 -6.49 -11.60 -2.27
C SER A 87 -5.01 -11.27 -2.49
N ARG A 88 -4.70 -10.08 -2.99
CA ARG A 88 -3.31 -9.65 -3.17
C ARG A 88 -2.67 -9.12 -1.90
N LEU A 89 -3.44 -8.92 -0.84
CA LEU A 89 -2.91 -8.50 0.46
C LEU A 89 -2.27 -9.71 1.13
N LEU A 90 -0.98 -9.62 1.44
CA LEU A 90 -0.21 -10.76 1.93
C LEU A 90 -0.07 -10.74 3.45
N LYS A 91 0.17 -9.58 4.04
CA LYS A 91 0.44 -9.46 5.46
C LYS A 91 0.12 -8.04 5.94
N LYS A 92 -0.62 -7.94 7.02
CA LYS A 92 -0.86 -6.65 7.68
C LYS A 92 0.38 -6.25 8.49
N ILE A 93 0.81 -5.03 8.30
CA ILE A 93 1.95 -4.47 9.02
C ILE A 93 1.49 -3.70 10.27
#